data_d7bb9c467767b4873e1e7bc380f155e6
#
_entry.id   d7bb9c467767b4873e1e7bc380f155e6
#
_cell.length_a   1.000
_cell.length_b   1.000
_cell.length_c   1.000
_cell.angle_alpha   90.00
_cell.angle_beta   90.00
_cell.angle_gamma   90.00
#
_symmetry.space_group_name_H-M   'P 1'
#
loop_
_entity.id
_entity.type
_entity.pdbx_description
1 polymer ?
#
loop_
_entity_poly.entity_id
_entity_poly.type
_entity_poly.pdbx_seq_one_letter_code
_entity_poly.pdbx_strand_id
1 'polypeptide(L)'
;MIYDDNKFETIASIPDMRERTIILNGFSKYYAMTGWRIGYIVCDKSLMDPLMRLSFYSISCPNTFVQRAAVSALKEDDRASREMVAEYQRRRDYMCRELNMLKGCRCDKPSGAFYIFLDIRETGLSSEAFCQLMLNKHFVTMTPGHVFGDNCEGFVRISYANSMENLEIAMKRMNEALETL
;
A
#
# COMPACT_ATOMS: atom_id res chain seq x y z
N MET A 1 -3.22 -6.89 -3.39
CA MET A 1 -3.61 -7.59 -2.17
C MET A 1 -4.98 -7.09 -1.80
N ILE A 2 -5.92 -8.00 -1.65
CA ILE A 2 -7.32 -7.73 -1.29
C ILE A 2 -7.66 -8.70 -0.19
N TYR A 3 -8.45 -8.27 0.77
CA TYR A 3 -8.77 -9.00 1.99
C TYR A 3 -10.25 -9.33 2.08
N ASP A 4 -10.54 -10.24 3.00
CA ASP A 4 -11.86 -10.77 3.20
C ASP A 4 -12.36 -11.38 1.87
N ASP A 5 -13.60 -11.45 1.61
CA ASP A 5 -14.14 -11.99 0.35
C ASP A 5 -14.36 -10.92 -0.73
N ASN A 6 -13.66 -9.77 -0.61
CA ASN A 6 -13.75 -8.71 -1.61
C ASN A 6 -13.14 -9.15 -2.95
N LYS A 7 -13.76 -8.74 -4.04
CA LYS A 7 -13.30 -9.02 -5.40
C LYS A 7 -12.57 -7.81 -5.97
N PHE A 8 -11.50 -8.10 -6.70
CA PHE A 8 -10.84 -7.06 -7.48
C PHE A 8 -11.68 -6.74 -8.72
N GLU A 9 -11.99 -5.48 -8.88
CA GLU A 9 -12.62 -4.96 -10.08
C GLU A 9 -11.67 -3.99 -10.78
N THR A 10 -11.61 -4.09 -12.10
CA THR A 10 -10.83 -3.17 -12.92
C THR A 10 -11.76 -2.33 -13.79
N ILE A 11 -11.41 -1.06 -14.01
CA ILE A 11 -12.15 -0.20 -14.90
C ILE A 11 -12.24 -0.77 -16.34
N ALA A 12 -11.25 -1.56 -16.75
CA ALA A 12 -11.25 -2.24 -18.04
C ALA A 12 -12.29 -3.36 -18.19
N SER A 13 -12.97 -3.78 -17.09
CA SER A 13 -14.08 -4.74 -17.14
C SER A 13 -15.44 -4.09 -17.38
N ILE A 14 -15.51 -2.76 -17.29
CA ILE A 14 -16.74 -2.00 -17.57
C ILE A 14 -16.93 -1.97 -19.09
N PRO A 15 -18.17 -2.14 -19.60
CA PRO A 15 -18.44 -2.02 -21.03
C PRO A 15 -17.86 -0.73 -21.63
N ASP A 16 -17.28 -0.82 -22.81
CA ASP A 16 -16.68 0.27 -23.58
C ASP A 16 -15.45 0.95 -22.94
N MET A 17 -14.98 0.46 -21.78
CA MET A 17 -13.82 1.04 -21.10
C MET A 17 -12.49 0.37 -21.48
N ARG A 18 -12.51 -0.85 -21.99
CA ARG A 18 -11.29 -1.61 -22.29
C ARG A 18 -10.37 -0.88 -23.28
N GLU A 19 -10.92 -0.32 -24.33
CA GLU A 19 -10.17 0.39 -25.39
C GLU A 19 -9.67 1.77 -24.92
N ARG A 20 -10.25 2.30 -23.86
CA ARG A 20 -9.94 3.60 -23.26
C ARG A 20 -9.08 3.49 -22.00
N THR A 21 -8.64 2.29 -21.66
CA THR A 21 -7.91 2.02 -20.41
C THR A 21 -6.50 1.54 -20.68
N ILE A 22 -5.55 2.15 -20.00
CA ILE A 22 -4.18 1.63 -19.88
C ILE A 22 -4.03 1.10 -18.45
N ILE A 23 -3.85 -0.20 -18.32
CA ILE A 23 -3.59 -0.85 -17.04
C ILE A 23 -2.09 -0.88 -16.81
N LEU A 24 -1.62 -0.29 -15.72
CA LEU A 24 -0.26 -0.47 -15.21
C LEU A 24 -0.31 -1.42 -14.02
N ASN A 25 0.44 -2.48 -14.08
CA ASN A 25 0.53 -3.43 -12.98
C ASN A 25 1.99 -3.84 -12.74
N GLY A 26 2.29 -4.39 -11.59
CA GLY A 26 3.64 -4.75 -11.22
C GLY A 26 3.74 -5.90 -10.23
N PHE A 27 4.93 -6.47 -10.17
CA PHE A 27 5.25 -7.63 -9.34
C PHE A 27 5.71 -7.25 -7.93
N SER A 28 5.94 -5.97 -7.69
CA SER A 28 6.58 -5.47 -6.45
C SER A 28 5.85 -5.88 -5.18
N LYS A 29 4.51 -5.93 -5.18
CA LYS A 29 3.72 -6.10 -3.95
C LYS A 29 3.21 -7.52 -3.76
N TYR A 30 2.34 -8.01 -4.64
CA TYR A 30 1.74 -9.33 -4.52
C TYR A 30 2.76 -10.47 -4.60
N TYR A 31 3.81 -10.31 -5.41
CA TYR A 31 4.88 -11.29 -5.58
C TYR A 31 6.13 -10.99 -4.73
N ALA A 32 6.08 -10.00 -3.83
CA ALA A 32 7.21 -9.58 -2.99
C ALA A 32 8.50 -9.24 -3.77
N MET A 33 8.37 -8.77 -5.03
CA MET A 33 9.47 -8.52 -5.96
C MET A 33 9.83 -7.03 -6.05
N THR A 34 9.91 -6.31 -4.92
CA THR A 34 10.19 -4.87 -4.90
C THR A 34 11.54 -4.51 -5.52
N GLY A 35 12.59 -5.28 -5.21
CA GLY A 35 13.95 -5.08 -5.71
C GLY A 35 14.14 -5.47 -7.17
N TRP A 36 13.24 -6.26 -7.76
CA TRP A 36 13.33 -6.75 -9.13
C TRP A 36 13.01 -5.71 -10.20
N ARG A 37 12.34 -4.62 -9.80
CA ARG A 37 12.02 -3.47 -10.65
C ARG A 37 11.32 -3.83 -11.96
N ILE A 38 10.26 -4.61 -11.89
CA ILE A 38 9.49 -5.06 -13.05
C ILE A 38 8.00 -4.84 -12.89
N GLY A 39 7.38 -4.46 -13.99
CA GLY A 39 5.94 -4.30 -14.16
C GLY A 39 5.56 -4.51 -15.62
N TYR A 40 4.29 -4.36 -15.92
CA TYR A 40 3.76 -4.48 -17.28
C TYR A 40 2.60 -3.53 -17.53
N ILE A 41 2.39 -3.24 -18.79
CA ILE A 41 1.27 -2.44 -19.29
C ILE A 41 0.35 -3.35 -20.11
N VAL A 42 -0.95 -3.19 -19.92
CA VAL A 42 -1.98 -3.78 -20.78
C VAL A 42 -2.84 -2.66 -21.33
N CYS A 43 -2.92 -2.54 -22.65
CA CYS A 43 -3.69 -1.50 -23.33
C CYS A 43 -4.14 -1.96 -24.71
N ASP A 44 -4.90 -1.12 -25.39
CA ASP A 44 -5.25 -1.34 -26.80
C ASP A 44 -4.01 -1.41 -27.68
N LYS A 45 -4.07 -2.25 -28.73
CA LYS A 45 -2.96 -2.47 -29.64
C LYS A 45 -2.47 -1.19 -30.32
N SER A 46 -3.33 -0.25 -30.59
CA SER A 46 -2.98 1.04 -31.22
C SER A 46 -2.02 1.88 -30.38
N LEU A 47 -2.00 1.67 -29.06
CA LEU A 47 -1.13 2.38 -28.13
C LEU A 47 0.22 1.67 -27.90
N MET A 48 0.38 0.42 -28.33
CA MET A 48 1.57 -0.37 -28.02
C MET A 48 2.83 0.21 -28.63
N ASP A 49 2.81 0.58 -29.92
CA ASP A 49 4.00 1.09 -30.62
C ASP A 49 4.53 2.40 -30.00
N PRO A 50 3.69 3.43 -29.76
CA PRO A 50 4.13 4.63 -29.05
C PRO A 50 4.70 4.35 -27.66
N LEU A 51 4.05 3.48 -26.87
CA LEU A 51 4.50 3.12 -25.52
C LEU A 51 5.82 2.34 -25.55
N MET A 52 6.01 1.42 -26.50
CA MET A 52 7.25 0.70 -26.66
C MET A 52 8.41 1.64 -27.04
N ARG A 53 8.21 2.59 -27.93
CA ARG A 53 9.22 3.61 -28.27
C ARG A 53 9.60 4.44 -27.05
N LEU A 54 8.62 4.93 -26.30
CA LEU A 54 8.86 5.70 -25.07
C LEU A 54 9.65 4.86 -24.05
N SER A 55 9.27 3.62 -23.83
CA SER A 55 9.96 2.69 -22.93
C SER A 55 11.41 2.44 -23.38
N PHE A 56 11.62 2.22 -24.68
CA PHE A 56 12.97 1.99 -25.22
C PHE A 56 13.92 3.16 -24.99
N TYR A 57 13.44 4.40 -25.21
CA TYR A 57 14.26 5.59 -24.98
C TYR A 57 14.42 5.96 -23.52
N SER A 58 13.52 5.48 -22.63
CA SER A 58 13.59 5.77 -21.20
C SER A 58 14.46 4.78 -20.43
N ILE A 59 14.34 3.49 -20.73
CA ILE A 59 14.97 2.42 -19.93
C ILE A 59 15.62 1.32 -20.79
N SER A 60 15.60 1.44 -22.13
CA SER A 60 16.02 0.43 -23.11
C SER A 60 15.19 -0.86 -22.99
N CYS A 61 15.49 -1.75 -22.05
CA CYS A 61 14.68 -2.93 -21.75
C CYS A 61 14.84 -3.35 -20.27
N PRO A 62 13.84 -4.02 -19.69
CA PRO A 62 14.01 -4.68 -18.42
C PRO A 62 15.05 -5.79 -18.51
N ASN A 63 15.71 -6.09 -17.39
CA ASN A 63 16.71 -7.13 -17.32
C ASN A 63 16.13 -8.51 -17.71
N THR A 64 16.83 -9.27 -18.54
CA THR A 64 16.33 -10.53 -19.12
C THR A 64 16.00 -11.59 -18.07
N PHE A 65 16.82 -11.78 -17.05
CA PHE A 65 16.52 -12.78 -16.02
C PHE A 65 15.34 -12.37 -15.15
N VAL A 66 15.13 -11.07 -14.93
CA VAL A 66 13.98 -10.54 -14.20
C VAL A 66 12.68 -10.80 -14.95
N GLN A 67 12.69 -10.66 -16.29
CA GLN A 67 11.53 -11.02 -17.13
C GLN A 67 11.21 -12.51 -17.02
N ARG A 68 12.22 -13.39 -16.98
CA ARG A 68 12.02 -14.82 -16.76
C ARG A 68 11.39 -15.12 -15.41
N ALA A 69 11.88 -14.48 -14.36
CA ALA A 69 11.31 -14.60 -13.02
C ALA A 69 9.84 -14.12 -12.96
N ALA A 70 9.50 -13.03 -13.66
CA ALA A 70 8.12 -12.57 -13.76
C ALA A 70 7.21 -13.57 -14.47
N VAL A 71 7.71 -14.25 -15.51
CA VAL A 71 6.97 -15.33 -16.20
C VAL A 71 6.71 -16.51 -15.25
N SER A 72 7.71 -16.93 -14.45
CA SER A 72 7.54 -17.97 -13.44
C SER A 72 6.51 -17.56 -12.39
N ALA A 73 6.61 -16.32 -11.88
CA ALA A 73 5.65 -15.81 -10.90
C ALA A 73 4.18 -15.82 -11.37
N LEU A 74 3.96 -15.66 -12.68
CA LEU A 74 2.60 -15.70 -13.27
C LEU A 74 2.12 -17.11 -13.60
N LYS A 75 3.02 -18.08 -13.80
CA LYS A 75 2.67 -19.44 -14.26
C LYS A 75 2.60 -20.46 -13.13
N GLU A 76 3.36 -20.22 -12.08
CA GLU A 76 3.46 -21.17 -10.98
C GLU A 76 2.41 -20.92 -9.90
N ASP A 77 2.33 -21.82 -8.92
CA ASP A 77 1.41 -21.69 -7.79
C ASP A 77 1.73 -20.43 -6.98
N ASP A 78 0.72 -19.61 -6.75
CA ASP A 78 0.82 -18.37 -5.96
C ASP A 78 0.61 -18.60 -4.46
N ARG A 79 0.75 -19.84 -3.97
CA ARG A 79 0.54 -20.20 -2.56
C ARG A 79 1.30 -19.28 -1.61
N ALA A 80 2.59 -19.04 -1.86
CA ALA A 80 3.40 -18.15 -1.02
C ALA A 80 2.84 -16.71 -0.98
N SER A 81 2.32 -16.22 -2.10
CA SER A 81 1.65 -14.91 -2.16
C SER A 81 0.35 -14.91 -1.37
N ARG A 82 -0.45 -15.97 -1.45
CA ARG A 82 -1.69 -16.10 -0.65
C ARG A 82 -1.40 -16.18 0.85
N GLU A 83 -0.40 -16.94 1.26
CA GLU A 83 0.04 -17.02 2.66
C GLU A 83 0.49 -15.65 3.18
N MET A 84 1.25 -14.90 2.37
CA MET A 84 1.64 -13.52 2.69
C MET A 84 0.42 -12.60 2.82
N VAL A 85 -0.56 -12.70 1.92
CA VAL A 85 -1.79 -11.89 1.99
C VAL A 85 -2.58 -12.22 3.26
N ALA A 86 -2.69 -13.48 3.65
CA ALA A 86 -3.34 -13.90 4.90
C ALA A 86 -2.64 -13.30 6.12
N GLU A 87 -1.30 -13.28 6.13
CA GLU A 87 -0.54 -12.64 7.21
C GLU A 87 -0.76 -11.12 7.24
N TYR A 88 -0.81 -10.45 6.09
CA TYR A 88 -1.15 -9.02 6.04
C TYR A 88 -2.58 -8.75 6.52
N GLN A 89 -3.52 -9.61 6.22
CA GLN A 89 -4.89 -9.49 6.75
C GLN A 89 -4.90 -9.57 8.28
N ARG A 90 -4.17 -10.51 8.87
CA ARG A 90 -4.01 -10.63 10.32
C ARG A 90 -3.42 -9.36 10.94
N ARG A 91 -2.37 -8.80 10.34
CA ARG A 91 -1.74 -7.54 10.79
C ARG A 91 -2.70 -6.35 10.68
N ARG A 92 -3.43 -6.25 9.57
CA ARG A 92 -4.47 -5.24 9.40
C ARG A 92 -5.51 -5.31 10.52
N ASP A 93 -6.03 -6.49 10.79
CA ASP A 93 -7.08 -6.69 11.78
C ASP A 93 -6.61 -6.31 13.19
N TYR A 94 -5.38 -6.68 13.53
CA TYR A 94 -4.72 -6.23 14.75
C TYR A 94 -4.61 -4.71 14.79
N MET A 95 -3.97 -4.11 13.79
CA MET A 95 -3.72 -2.66 13.75
C MET A 95 -5.01 -1.84 13.78
N CYS A 96 -6.05 -2.22 13.02
CA CYS A 96 -7.32 -1.49 13.05
C CYS A 96 -7.98 -1.54 14.41
N ARG A 97 -7.92 -2.68 15.11
CA ARG A 97 -8.45 -2.81 16.47
C ARG A 97 -7.70 -1.89 17.44
N GLU A 98 -6.38 -1.97 17.48
CA GLU A 98 -5.57 -1.19 18.41
C GLU A 98 -5.64 0.31 18.13
N LEU A 99 -5.57 0.73 16.86
CA LEU A 99 -5.65 2.14 16.47
C LEU A 99 -6.98 2.79 16.86
N ASN A 100 -8.09 2.05 16.77
CA ASN A 100 -9.40 2.53 17.17
C ASN A 100 -9.60 2.57 18.71
N MET A 101 -8.68 2.04 19.49
CA MET A 101 -8.66 2.20 20.96
C MET A 101 -7.88 3.44 21.40
N LEU A 102 -7.07 4.03 20.50
CA LEU A 102 -6.28 5.22 20.83
C LEU A 102 -7.18 6.47 20.95
N LYS A 103 -6.91 7.26 21.97
CA LYS A 103 -7.64 8.53 22.22
C LYS A 103 -7.49 9.49 21.04
N GLY A 104 -8.60 9.96 20.51
CA GLY A 104 -8.62 10.92 19.39
C GLY A 104 -8.25 10.36 18.03
N CYS A 105 -8.18 9.05 17.90
CA CYS A 105 -7.82 8.36 16.66
C CYS A 105 -8.95 7.46 16.17
N ARG A 106 -9.12 7.39 14.84
CA ARG A 106 -10.09 6.50 14.20
C ARG A 106 -9.59 6.05 12.83
N CYS A 107 -9.82 4.80 12.48
CA CYS A 107 -9.61 4.31 11.11
C CYS A 107 -10.72 3.37 10.67
N ASP A 108 -11.02 3.41 9.38
CA ASP A 108 -11.82 2.39 8.72
C ASP A 108 -10.93 1.18 8.37
N LYS A 109 -11.54 0.01 8.35
CA LYS A 109 -10.85 -1.25 7.99
C LYS A 109 -10.63 -1.30 6.47
N PRO A 110 -9.37 -1.23 5.99
CA PRO A 110 -9.11 -1.24 4.56
C PRO A 110 -9.38 -2.62 3.95
N SER A 111 -9.98 -2.63 2.76
CA SER A 111 -10.27 -3.85 1.98
C SER A 111 -9.05 -4.42 1.25
N GLY A 112 -7.92 -3.75 1.28
CA GLY A 112 -6.70 -4.17 0.59
C GLY A 112 -5.47 -3.36 0.97
N ALA A 113 -4.39 -3.53 0.23
CA ALA A 113 -3.07 -2.93 0.45
C ALA A 113 -2.41 -3.38 1.77
N PHE A 114 -1.49 -2.63 2.30
CA PHE A 114 -0.84 -2.80 3.62
C PHE A 114 -0.68 -1.44 4.32
N TYR A 115 -1.64 -0.56 4.09
CA TYR A 115 -1.70 0.77 4.67
C TYR A 115 -3.03 0.99 5.38
N ILE A 116 -2.97 1.76 6.46
CA ILE A 116 -4.13 2.34 7.14
C ILE A 116 -4.02 3.86 7.02
N PHE A 117 -5.13 4.51 6.76
CA PHE A 117 -5.26 5.95 6.80
C PHE A 117 -5.98 6.30 8.10
N LEU A 118 -5.23 6.80 9.08
CA LEU A 118 -5.70 7.07 10.44
C LEU A 118 -6.17 8.51 10.53
N ASP A 119 -7.40 8.71 10.92
CA ASP A 119 -7.98 10.02 11.30
C ASP A 119 -7.45 10.42 12.68
N ILE A 120 -6.82 11.58 12.77
CA ILE A 120 -6.22 12.12 13.98
C ILE A 120 -6.81 13.48 14.37
N ARG A 121 -7.88 13.91 13.69
CA ARG A 121 -8.45 15.27 13.86
C ARG A 121 -8.88 15.57 15.29
N GLU A 122 -9.35 14.58 16.02
CA GLU A 122 -9.77 14.74 17.42
C GLU A 122 -8.58 14.87 18.40
N THR A 123 -7.34 14.63 17.94
CA THR A 123 -6.13 14.90 18.75
C THR A 123 -5.81 16.39 18.83
N GLY A 124 -6.36 17.21 17.93
CA GLY A 124 -6.08 18.63 17.80
C GLY A 124 -4.74 18.97 17.14
N LEU A 125 -3.97 17.97 16.71
CA LEU A 125 -2.70 18.15 16.02
C LEU A 125 -2.88 18.17 14.51
N SER A 126 -2.05 18.95 13.80
CA SER A 126 -1.90 18.79 12.36
C SER A 126 -1.22 17.44 12.01
N SER A 127 -1.41 16.96 10.79
CA SER A 127 -0.80 15.70 10.32
C SER A 127 0.73 15.74 10.44
N GLU A 128 1.35 16.87 10.15
CA GLU A 128 2.80 17.06 10.29
C GLU A 128 3.23 17.06 11.75
N ALA A 129 2.55 17.82 12.63
CA ALA A 129 2.88 17.88 14.05
C ALA A 129 2.75 16.52 14.74
N PHE A 130 1.72 15.75 14.38
CA PHE A 130 1.52 14.39 14.86
C PHE A 130 2.67 13.46 14.43
N CYS A 131 3.04 13.47 13.14
CA CYS A 131 4.16 12.69 12.63
C CYS A 131 5.49 13.05 13.29
N GLN A 132 5.75 14.34 13.50
CA GLN A 132 6.95 14.82 14.18
C GLN A 132 7.00 14.41 15.66
N LEU A 133 5.87 14.49 16.37
CA LEU A 133 5.76 14.00 17.73
C LEU A 133 6.10 12.51 17.83
N MET A 134 5.45 11.70 16.99
CA MET A 134 5.63 10.24 16.96
C MET A 134 7.07 9.85 16.59
N LEU A 135 7.66 10.52 15.59
CA LEU A 135 9.02 10.24 15.16
C LEU A 135 10.05 10.62 16.23
N ASN A 136 10.00 11.87 16.70
CA ASN A 136 11.09 12.43 17.50
C ASN A 136 11.07 11.97 18.97
N LYS A 137 9.89 11.70 19.52
CA LYS A 137 9.75 11.33 20.93
C LYS A 137 9.44 9.86 21.15
N HIS A 138 8.76 9.23 20.20
CA HIS A 138 8.27 7.85 20.37
C HIS A 138 8.86 6.87 19.34
N PHE A 139 9.69 7.33 18.40
CA PHE A 139 10.36 6.51 17.40
C PHE A 139 9.40 5.67 16.55
N VAL A 140 8.25 6.24 16.20
CA VAL A 140 7.26 5.65 15.30
C VAL A 140 7.17 6.50 14.04
N THR A 141 7.46 5.89 12.89
CA THR A 141 7.46 6.56 11.59
C THR A 141 6.12 6.38 10.89
N MET A 142 5.56 7.47 10.36
CA MET A 142 4.37 7.48 9.52
C MET A 142 4.43 8.62 8.51
N THR A 143 3.50 8.66 7.57
CA THR A 143 3.48 9.70 6.53
C THR A 143 2.32 10.65 6.82
N PRO A 144 2.55 11.98 6.88
CA PRO A 144 1.48 12.94 7.08
C PRO A 144 0.52 12.96 5.88
N GLY A 145 -0.77 13.14 6.16
CA GLY A 145 -1.82 13.03 5.15
C GLY A 145 -1.77 14.10 4.08
N HIS A 146 -1.40 15.34 4.45
CA HIS A 146 -1.37 16.46 3.50
C HIS A 146 -0.53 16.20 2.25
N VAL A 147 0.49 15.31 2.31
CA VAL A 147 1.30 14.96 1.12
C VAL A 147 0.50 14.17 0.06
N PHE A 148 -0.70 13.69 0.40
CA PHE A 148 -1.61 13.01 -0.52
C PHE A 148 -2.71 13.91 -1.08
N GLY A 149 -2.73 15.17 -0.69
CA GLY A 149 -3.68 16.19 -1.13
C GLY A 149 -4.28 16.98 0.04
N ASP A 150 -4.79 18.18 -0.25
CA ASP A 150 -5.30 19.11 0.77
C ASP A 150 -6.43 18.53 1.63
N ASN A 151 -7.28 17.69 1.02
CA ASN A 151 -8.38 17.01 1.70
C ASN A 151 -7.92 15.89 2.67
N CYS A 152 -6.63 15.59 2.72
CA CYS A 152 -6.05 14.57 3.57
C CYS A 152 -5.37 15.14 4.82
N GLU A 153 -5.47 16.44 5.06
CA GLU A 153 -5.02 17.04 6.32
C GLU A 153 -5.88 16.51 7.49
N GLY A 154 -5.23 16.27 8.63
CA GLY A 154 -5.85 15.63 9.78
C GLY A 154 -5.86 14.09 9.72
N PHE A 155 -5.17 13.52 8.71
CA PHE A 155 -4.94 12.08 8.60
C PHE A 155 -3.44 11.77 8.56
N VAL A 156 -3.09 10.54 8.92
CA VAL A 156 -1.73 10.01 8.74
C VAL A 156 -1.79 8.61 8.13
N ARG A 157 -0.85 8.30 7.23
CA ARG A 157 -0.74 6.96 6.65
C ARG A 157 0.25 6.12 7.44
N ILE A 158 -0.22 4.97 7.90
CA ILE A 158 0.57 3.96 8.60
C ILE A 158 0.74 2.74 7.70
N SER A 159 1.96 2.21 7.61
CA SER A 159 2.24 0.94 6.96
C SER A 159 2.33 -0.17 8.00
N TYR A 160 1.59 -1.27 7.79
CA TYR A 160 1.73 -2.47 8.61
C TYR A 160 2.57 -3.58 7.94
N ALA A 161 3.39 -3.19 6.95
CA ALA A 161 4.37 -4.08 6.33
C ALA A 161 5.62 -4.25 7.24
N ASN A 162 5.40 -4.78 8.44
CA ASN A 162 6.42 -5.00 9.46
C ASN A 162 6.09 -6.27 10.26
N SER A 163 6.99 -6.76 11.11
CA SER A 163 6.71 -7.90 12.00
C SER A 163 5.60 -7.54 13.01
N MET A 164 4.88 -8.54 13.52
CA MET A 164 3.87 -8.31 14.57
C MET A 164 4.49 -7.68 15.82
N GLU A 165 5.67 -8.16 16.24
CA GLU A 165 6.41 -7.62 17.38
C GLU A 165 6.65 -6.10 17.24
N ASN A 166 7.12 -5.64 16.08
CA ASN A 166 7.34 -4.22 15.83
C ASN A 166 6.04 -3.43 15.79
N LEU A 167 4.95 -4.01 15.29
CA LEU A 167 3.63 -3.38 15.30
C LEU A 167 3.10 -3.23 16.72
N GLU A 168 3.26 -4.23 17.56
CA GLU A 168 2.89 -4.20 18.99
C GLU A 168 3.69 -3.13 19.75
N ILE A 169 5.00 -3.04 19.51
CA ILE A 169 5.85 -1.99 20.07
C ILE A 169 5.39 -0.60 19.61
N ALA A 170 5.08 -0.44 18.33
CA ALA A 170 4.60 0.82 17.78
C ALA A 170 3.26 1.24 18.43
N MET A 171 2.31 0.32 18.58
CA MET A 171 1.03 0.59 19.22
C MET A 171 1.18 1.02 20.67
N LYS A 172 2.04 0.35 21.44
CA LYS A 172 2.36 0.73 22.82
C LYS A 172 2.90 2.17 22.90
N ARG A 173 3.87 2.51 22.03
CA ARG A 173 4.47 3.85 21.98
C ARG A 173 3.48 4.93 21.57
N MET A 174 2.59 4.63 20.62
CA MET A 174 1.53 5.56 20.23
C MET A 174 0.53 5.80 21.36
N ASN A 175 0.15 4.77 22.11
CA ASN A 175 -0.72 4.92 23.26
C ASN A 175 -0.08 5.80 24.34
N GLU A 176 1.17 5.53 24.72
CA GLU A 176 1.93 6.34 25.66
C GLU A 176 2.02 7.81 25.23
N ALA A 177 2.19 8.09 23.93
CA ALA A 177 2.21 9.43 23.37
C ALA A 177 0.88 10.16 23.57
N LEU A 178 -0.23 9.49 23.31
CA LEU A 178 -1.57 10.09 23.31
C LEU A 178 -2.17 10.23 24.72
N GLU A 179 -1.71 9.44 25.69
CA GLU A 179 -2.06 9.61 27.09
C GLU A 179 -1.47 10.90 27.69
N THR A 180 -0.42 11.44 27.08
CA THR A 180 0.27 12.66 27.54
C THR A 180 -0.19 13.93 26.80
N LEU A 181 -1.10 13.81 25.83
CA LEU A 181 -1.79 14.91 25.14
C LEU A 181 -3.13 15.21 25.82
#